data_2f7eb1375bb5d69c1788834140176526
#
_entry.id   2f7eb1375bb5d69c1788834140176526
#
_cell.length_a   1.000
_cell.length_b   1.000
_cell.length_c   1.000
_cell.angle_alpha   90.00
_cell.angle_beta   90.00
_cell.angle_gamma   90.00
#
_symmetry.space_group_name_H-M   'P 1'
#
loop_
_entity.id
_entity.type
_entity.pdbx_description
1 polymer ?
#
loop_
_entity_poly.entity_id
_entity_poly.type
_entity_poly.pdbx_seq_one_letter_code
_entity_poly.pdbx_strand_id
1 'polypeptide(L)'
;MEKRGWSGNTRKHDMKTLSAILNRAIKTKEYSGNSYPFGKDGFCISALEEETRKRYLSQEYLDKLMNTVFANKPREVARRLFLFSYFCYGMSFIDMAYLKRDNIKSEGGGKYLVYKRHKTEHSKNARFIRIPLTNELCLLLQWFRDNTLLVSDYLLPFVSKDYVGEKLYNHLRSRLGRYNERLREIGEELCFQEKLTSYVSRHSMAMTLQSSGVPREMIGQVMGHKDLSTTNTYLDSFGAVSYT
;
A
#
# COMPACT_ATOMS: atom_id res chain seq x y z
N MET A 1 -4.63 28.27 1.21
CA MET A 1 -4.80 26.83 1.45
C MET A 1 -5.97 26.52 2.39
N GLU A 2 -6.15 27.25 3.48
CA GLU A 2 -7.30 27.04 4.39
C GLU A 2 -8.65 27.25 3.71
N LYS A 3 -8.78 28.25 2.85
CA LYS A 3 -10.03 28.53 2.09
C LYS A 3 -10.48 27.38 1.15
N ARG A 4 -9.62 26.37 0.89
CA ARG A 4 -9.96 25.22 0.02
C ARG A 4 -10.36 23.95 0.79
N GLY A 5 -10.47 24.01 2.13
CA GLY A 5 -10.84 22.86 2.97
C GLY A 5 -9.86 21.69 2.93
N TRP A 6 -8.57 21.93 2.62
CA TRP A 6 -7.56 20.88 2.61
C TRP A 6 -7.22 20.44 4.03
N SER A 7 -7.07 19.10 4.24
CA SER A 7 -6.63 18.55 5.51
C SER A 7 -5.22 19.03 5.88
N GLY A 8 -4.89 19.05 7.18
CA GLY A 8 -3.58 19.39 7.67
C GLY A 8 -2.49 18.53 7.06
N ASN A 9 -2.72 17.22 6.90
CA ASN A 9 -1.76 16.32 6.28
C ASN A 9 -1.51 16.63 4.80
N THR A 10 -2.52 17.08 4.05
CA THR A 10 -2.33 17.55 2.66
C THR A 10 -1.48 18.81 2.65
N ARG A 11 -1.81 19.79 3.51
CA ARG A 11 -1.03 21.04 3.66
C ARG A 11 0.40 20.75 4.09
N LYS A 12 0.60 19.80 5.04
CA LYS A 12 1.93 19.34 5.48
C LYS A 12 2.76 18.80 4.32
N HIS A 13 2.15 17.99 3.44
CA HIS A 13 2.83 17.45 2.27
C HIS A 13 3.31 18.56 1.33
N ASP A 14 2.44 19.53 1.00
CA ASP A 14 2.77 20.64 0.12
C ASP A 14 3.85 21.56 0.72
N MET A 15 3.76 21.84 2.04
CA MET A 15 4.79 22.61 2.74
C MET A 15 6.15 21.90 2.77
N LYS A 16 6.18 20.57 2.94
CA LYS A 16 7.42 19.78 2.82
C LYS A 16 8.01 19.87 1.41
N THR A 17 7.18 19.83 0.37
CA THR A 17 7.63 19.95 -1.01
C THR A 17 8.23 21.35 -1.26
N LEU A 18 7.56 22.41 -0.80
CA LEU A 18 8.08 23.78 -0.90
C LEU A 18 9.39 23.95 -0.14
N SER A 19 9.48 23.42 1.07
CA SER A 19 10.72 23.43 1.87
C SER A 19 11.86 22.70 1.15
N ALA A 20 11.59 21.56 0.51
CA ALA A 20 12.60 20.82 -0.24
C ALA A 20 13.12 21.62 -1.47
N ILE A 21 12.22 22.30 -2.20
CA ILE A 21 12.57 23.15 -3.34
C ILE A 21 13.45 24.32 -2.85
N LEU A 22 13.04 25.00 -1.78
CA LEU A 22 13.80 26.12 -1.22
C LEU A 22 15.18 25.69 -0.74
N ASN A 23 15.27 24.57 -0.02
CA ASN A 23 16.56 24.02 0.42
C ASN A 23 17.48 23.68 -0.76
N ARG A 24 16.92 23.21 -1.87
CA ARG A 24 17.69 22.96 -3.10
C ARG A 24 18.21 24.29 -3.68
N ALA A 25 17.36 25.31 -3.80
CA ALA A 25 17.74 26.62 -4.31
C ALA A 25 18.83 27.30 -3.46
N ILE A 26 18.76 27.15 -2.11
CA ILE A 26 19.82 27.62 -1.21
C ILE A 26 21.12 26.85 -1.49
N LYS A 27 21.06 25.54 -1.61
CA LYS A 27 22.25 24.70 -1.87
C LYS A 27 22.91 25.01 -3.21
N THR A 28 22.12 25.33 -4.25
CA THR A 28 22.61 25.71 -5.59
C THR A 28 22.98 27.20 -5.70
N LYS A 29 22.84 27.99 -4.60
CA LYS A 29 23.06 29.43 -4.55
C LYS A 29 22.16 30.25 -5.50
N GLU A 30 21.03 29.69 -5.92
CA GLU A 30 19.99 30.37 -6.69
C GLU A 30 19.08 31.25 -5.81
N TYR A 31 19.11 31.03 -4.50
CA TYR A 31 18.40 31.81 -3.49
C TYR A 31 19.39 32.35 -2.46
N SER A 32 19.43 33.68 -2.33
CA SER A 32 20.32 34.42 -1.42
C SER A 32 19.57 35.15 -0.30
N GLY A 33 18.30 34.84 -0.09
CA GLY A 33 17.48 35.48 0.93
C GLY A 33 17.98 35.23 2.34
N ASN A 34 17.93 36.27 3.18
CA ASN A 34 18.45 36.25 4.54
C ASN A 34 17.53 35.55 5.56
N SER A 35 16.31 35.15 5.15
CA SER A 35 15.34 34.48 6.03
C SER A 35 14.87 33.15 5.45
N TYR A 36 14.99 32.09 6.24
CA TYR A 36 14.42 30.79 5.93
C TYR A 36 13.02 30.70 6.57
N PRO A 37 11.94 30.48 5.78
CA PRO A 37 10.57 30.61 6.27
C PRO A 37 10.08 29.43 7.12
N PHE A 38 10.86 28.34 7.21
CA PHE A 38 10.49 27.14 7.94
C PHE A 38 11.42 26.86 9.12
N GLY A 39 10.94 26.20 10.16
CA GLY A 39 11.73 25.76 11.29
C GLY A 39 11.33 26.44 12.59
N LYS A 40 12.28 26.52 13.54
CA LYS A 40 12.03 26.99 14.90
C LYS A 40 11.55 28.46 14.97
N ASP A 41 12.14 29.30 14.13
CA ASP A 41 11.85 30.75 14.08
C ASP A 41 10.89 31.12 12.94
N GLY A 42 10.30 30.13 12.26
CA GLY A 42 9.40 30.31 11.14
C GLY A 42 8.20 29.37 11.20
N PHE A 43 7.67 29.04 10.04
CA PHE A 43 6.50 28.16 9.94
C PHE A 43 6.83 26.71 10.32
N CYS A 44 6.19 26.19 11.36
CA CYS A 44 6.37 24.83 11.83
C CYS A 44 5.51 23.86 11.03
N ILE A 45 6.13 23.14 10.05
CA ILE A 45 5.42 22.18 9.18
C ILE A 45 4.83 21.02 9.97
N SER A 46 5.46 20.60 11.07
CA SER A 46 4.94 19.49 11.91
C SER A 46 3.64 19.85 12.64
N ALA A 47 3.37 21.14 12.88
CA ALA A 47 2.12 21.59 13.51
C ALA A 47 0.88 21.32 12.62
N LEU A 48 1.07 21.05 11.35
CA LEU A 48 -0.01 20.65 10.43
C LEU A 48 -0.36 19.16 10.52
N GLU A 49 0.33 18.37 11.33
CA GLU A 49 0.08 16.95 11.44
C GLU A 49 -1.27 16.66 12.10
N GLU A 50 -2.10 15.94 11.37
CA GLU A 50 -3.39 15.45 11.85
C GLU A 50 -3.32 13.92 11.94
N GLU A 51 -3.86 13.38 13.02
CA GLU A 51 -4.00 11.95 13.17
C GLU A 51 -4.97 11.41 12.11
N THR A 52 -4.57 10.35 11.43
CA THR A 52 -5.39 9.72 10.40
C THR A 52 -5.92 8.40 10.93
N ARG A 53 -7.24 8.30 11.11
CA ARG A 53 -7.88 7.03 11.46
C ARG A 53 -7.54 5.98 10.40
N LYS A 54 -6.88 4.92 10.83
CA LYS A 54 -6.60 3.77 9.98
C LYS A 54 -7.79 2.82 10.02
N ARG A 55 -8.14 2.30 8.85
CA ARG A 55 -9.28 1.40 8.67
C ARG A 55 -8.75 0.01 8.40
N TYR A 56 -9.30 -0.98 9.09
CA TYR A 56 -9.04 -2.39 8.83
C TYR A 56 -10.35 -3.16 8.89
N LEU A 57 -10.38 -4.34 8.28
CA LEU A 57 -11.51 -5.25 8.38
C LEU A 57 -11.37 -6.11 9.63
N SER A 58 -12.48 -6.26 10.35
CA SER A 58 -12.60 -7.31 11.39
C SER A 58 -12.46 -8.70 10.76
N GLN A 59 -12.20 -9.72 11.60
CA GLN A 59 -12.13 -11.10 11.12
C GLN A 59 -13.44 -11.52 10.44
N GLU A 60 -14.59 -11.15 10.98
CA GLU A 60 -15.91 -11.40 10.40
C GLU A 60 -16.02 -10.85 8.97
N TYR A 61 -15.59 -9.60 8.76
CA TYR A 61 -15.64 -8.99 7.42
C TYR A 61 -14.61 -9.59 6.46
N LEU A 62 -13.45 -10.02 6.96
CA LEU A 62 -12.49 -10.79 6.17
C LEU A 62 -13.06 -12.13 5.73
N ASP A 63 -13.68 -12.87 6.62
CA ASP A 63 -14.31 -14.16 6.33
C ASP A 63 -15.46 -13.98 5.34
N LYS A 64 -16.29 -12.96 5.51
CA LYS A 64 -17.34 -12.60 4.56
C LYS A 64 -16.77 -12.30 3.17
N LEU A 65 -15.69 -11.52 3.09
CA LEU A 65 -15.01 -11.21 1.83
C LEU A 65 -14.38 -12.46 1.19
N MET A 66 -13.80 -13.36 1.99
CA MET A 66 -13.18 -14.60 1.50
C MET A 66 -14.23 -15.55 0.90
N ASN A 67 -15.39 -15.65 1.54
CA ASN A 67 -16.44 -16.61 1.18
C ASN A 67 -17.43 -16.08 0.13
N THR A 68 -17.40 -14.79 -0.21
CA THR A 68 -18.29 -14.22 -1.23
C THR A 68 -17.66 -14.35 -2.62
N VAL A 69 -18.43 -14.73 -3.61
CA VAL A 69 -18.05 -14.72 -5.04
C VAL A 69 -18.97 -13.77 -5.78
N PHE A 70 -18.39 -12.85 -6.54
CA PHE A 70 -19.15 -11.86 -7.30
C PHE A 70 -19.36 -12.30 -8.74
N ALA A 71 -20.62 -12.33 -9.20
CA ALA A 71 -20.94 -12.58 -10.61
C ALA A 71 -20.37 -11.46 -11.51
N ASN A 72 -20.27 -10.24 -11.02
CA ASN A 72 -19.62 -9.13 -11.71
C ASN A 72 -18.09 -9.33 -11.74
N LYS A 73 -17.56 -9.68 -12.90
CA LYS A 73 -16.15 -10.00 -13.09
C LYS A 73 -15.18 -8.90 -12.62
N PRO A 74 -15.37 -7.61 -12.90
CA PRO A 74 -14.53 -6.53 -12.34
C PRO A 74 -14.48 -6.51 -10.81
N ARG A 75 -15.59 -6.77 -10.11
CA ARG A 75 -15.61 -6.86 -8.65
C ARG A 75 -14.91 -8.13 -8.16
N GLU A 76 -15.13 -9.27 -8.81
CA GLU A 76 -14.43 -10.51 -8.44
C GLU A 76 -12.92 -10.40 -8.62
N VAL A 77 -12.46 -9.76 -9.69
CA VAL A 77 -11.02 -9.44 -9.87
C VAL A 77 -10.54 -8.55 -8.72
N ALA A 78 -11.25 -7.49 -8.37
CA ALA A 78 -10.86 -6.58 -7.30
C ALA A 78 -10.83 -7.29 -5.94
N ARG A 79 -11.80 -8.12 -5.62
CA ARG A 79 -11.82 -8.96 -4.41
C ARG A 79 -10.58 -9.85 -4.32
N ARG A 80 -10.27 -10.57 -5.39
CA ARG A 80 -9.12 -11.48 -5.43
C ARG A 80 -7.78 -10.74 -5.35
N LEU A 81 -7.68 -9.55 -5.94
CA LEU A 81 -6.51 -8.69 -5.78
C LEU A 81 -6.33 -8.20 -4.34
N PHE A 82 -7.44 -7.90 -3.65
CA PHE A 82 -7.42 -7.56 -2.23
C PHE A 82 -6.94 -8.75 -1.38
N LEU A 83 -7.48 -9.94 -1.61
CA LEU A 83 -7.06 -11.16 -0.92
C LEU A 83 -5.60 -11.52 -1.23
N PHE A 84 -5.16 -11.34 -2.48
CA PHE A 84 -3.76 -11.53 -2.84
C PHE A 84 -2.84 -10.57 -2.05
N SER A 85 -3.20 -9.28 -1.99
CA SER A 85 -2.47 -8.32 -1.17
C SER A 85 -2.44 -8.74 0.30
N TYR A 86 -3.59 -9.16 0.86
CA TYR A 86 -3.71 -9.61 2.24
C TYR A 86 -2.80 -10.80 2.52
N PHE A 87 -2.88 -11.90 1.76
CA PHE A 87 -2.04 -13.09 1.91
C PHE A 87 -0.57 -12.84 1.61
N CYS A 88 -0.24 -11.79 0.85
CA CYS A 88 1.12 -11.29 0.68
C CYS A 88 1.53 -10.28 1.77
N TYR A 89 1.08 -10.46 3.00
CA TYR A 89 1.38 -9.60 4.15
C TYR A 89 1.09 -8.11 3.89
N GLY A 90 0.00 -7.83 3.20
CA GLY A 90 -0.41 -6.46 2.87
C GLY A 90 0.50 -5.80 1.82
N MET A 91 0.89 -6.54 0.80
CA MET A 91 1.65 -6.02 -0.33
C MET A 91 0.94 -4.82 -0.95
N SER A 92 1.69 -3.73 -1.20
CA SER A 92 1.08 -2.51 -1.74
C SER A 92 0.62 -2.72 -3.19
N PHE A 93 -0.36 -1.91 -3.62
CA PHE A 93 -0.83 -1.91 -5.02
C PHE A 93 0.33 -1.79 -6.02
N ILE A 94 1.26 -0.87 -5.79
CA ILE A 94 2.36 -0.64 -6.72
C ILE A 94 3.31 -1.84 -6.77
N ASP A 95 3.60 -2.47 -5.63
CA ASP A 95 4.43 -3.66 -5.59
C ASP A 95 3.75 -4.82 -6.34
N MET A 96 2.44 -5.02 -6.13
CA MET A 96 1.65 -6.01 -6.89
C MET A 96 1.67 -5.74 -8.40
N ALA A 97 1.56 -4.47 -8.80
CA ALA A 97 1.47 -4.09 -10.21
C ALA A 97 2.76 -4.35 -11.00
N TYR A 98 3.89 -4.42 -10.32
CA TYR A 98 5.19 -4.73 -10.93
C TYR A 98 5.61 -6.20 -10.81
N LEU A 99 4.80 -7.07 -10.17
CA LEU A 99 5.12 -8.48 -10.05
C LEU A 99 5.14 -9.18 -11.42
N LYS A 100 6.24 -9.86 -11.68
CA LYS A 100 6.48 -10.66 -12.89
C LYS A 100 6.79 -12.11 -12.54
N ARG A 101 6.78 -12.99 -13.53
CA ARG A 101 7.10 -14.42 -13.35
C ARG A 101 8.47 -14.63 -12.71
N ASP A 102 9.45 -13.79 -13.03
CA ASP A 102 10.80 -13.83 -12.45
C ASP A 102 10.83 -13.53 -10.94
N ASN A 103 9.76 -12.97 -10.36
CA ASN A 103 9.65 -12.83 -8.92
C ASN A 103 9.34 -14.16 -8.20
N ILE A 104 8.91 -15.19 -8.93
CA ILE A 104 8.71 -16.53 -8.36
C ILE A 104 10.03 -17.27 -8.39
N LYS A 105 10.55 -17.63 -7.20
CA LYS A 105 11.79 -18.37 -7.03
C LYS A 105 11.52 -19.72 -6.36
N SER A 106 12.23 -20.76 -6.80
CA SER A 106 12.17 -22.08 -6.19
C SER A 106 13.47 -22.31 -5.42
N GLU A 107 13.40 -22.49 -4.12
CA GLU A 107 14.54 -22.66 -3.24
C GLU A 107 14.18 -23.60 -2.08
N GLY A 108 15.10 -24.54 -1.73
CA GLY A 108 14.92 -25.42 -0.57
C GLY A 108 13.65 -26.26 -0.58
N GLY A 109 13.16 -26.67 -1.76
CA GLY A 109 11.93 -27.45 -1.91
C GLY A 109 10.62 -26.62 -1.83
N GLY A 110 10.69 -25.32 -1.60
CA GLY A 110 9.55 -24.40 -1.57
C GLY A 110 9.57 -23.38 -2.72
N LYS A 111 8.40 -22.80 -3.00
CA LYS A 111 8.27 -21.66 -3.91
C LYS A 111 8.03 -20.38 -3.12
N TYR A 112 8.67 -19.32 -3.54
CA TYR A 112 8.61 -18.01 -2.88
C TYR A 112 8.38 -16.91 -3.89
N LEU A 113 7.62 -15.90 -3.49
CA LEU A 113 7.54 -14.62 -4.18
C LEU A 113 8.62 -13.70 -3.60
N VAL A 114 9.58 -13.29 -4.42
CA VAL A 114 10.75 -12.50 -3.99
C VAL A 114 10.76 -11.18 -4.76
N TYR A 115 10.71 -10.07 -4.04
CA TYR A 115 10.68 -8.74 -4.65
C TYR A 115 11.31 -7.69 -3.74
N LYS A 116 11.68 -6.53 -4.31
CA LYS A 116 12.00 -5.31 -3.58
C LYS A 116 10.80 -4.37 -3.64
N ARG A 117 10.52 -3.67 -2.54
CA ARG A 117 9.46 -2.67 -2.56
C ARG A 117 9.78 -1.56 -3.54
N HIS A 118 8.90 -1.28 -4.47
CA HIS A 118 9.08 -0.25 -5.50
C HIS A 118 9.39 1.14 -4.90
N LYS A 119 8.74 1.51 -3.79
CA LYS A 119 9.00 2.79 -3.10
C LYS A 119 10.45 2.94 -2.63
N THR A 120 11.16 1.86 -2.37
CA THR A 120 12.50 1.88 -1.73
C THR A 120 13.55 1.08 -2.49
N GLU A 121 13.24 0.57 -3.69
CA GLU A 121 14.14 -0.30 -4.48
C GLU A 121 15.48 0.37 -4.83
N HIS A 122 15.47 1.69 -5.02
CA HIS A 122 16.69 2.47 -5.30
C HIS A 122 17.46 2.90 -4.05
N SER A 123 16.98 2.53 -2.84
CA SER A 123 17.70 2.82 -1.59
C SER A 123 18.93 1.90 -1.47
N LYS A 124 20.09 2.45 -1.01
CA LYS A 124 21.31 1.67 -0.77
C LYS A 124 21.07 0.42 0.08
N ASN A 125 20.09 0.45 0.98
CA ASN A 125 19.73 -0.63 1.90
C ASN A 125 18.41 -1.32 1.52
N ALA A 126 18.02 -1.31 0.24
CA ALA A 126 16.82 -1.98 -0.22
C ALA A 126 16.91 -3.51 0.00
N ARG A 127 16.03 -4.05 0.85
CA ARG A 127 16.01 -5.47 1.18
C ARG A 127 15.03 -6.20 0.26
N PHE A 128 15.33 -7.45 -0.05
CA PHE A 128 14.35 -8.36 -0.64
C PHE A 128 13.34 -8.78 0.42
N ILE A 129 12.07 -8.74 0.04
CA ILE A 129 10.97 -9.35 0.77
C ILE A 129 10.74 -10.71 0.13
N ARG A 130 10.59 -11.73 0.98
CA ARG A 130 10.39 -13.10 0.58
C ARG A 130 9.11 -13.64 1.22
N ILE A 131 8.15 -14.02 0.39
CA ILE A 131 6.84 -14.51 0.81
C ILE A 131 6.69 -15.95 0.32
N PRO A 132 6.44 -16.92 1.20
CA PRO A 132 6.13 -18.29 0.78
C PRO A 132 4.87 -18.30 -0.09
N LEU A 133 4.91 -19.00 -1.21
CA LEU A 133 3.72 -19.23 -2.03
C LEU A 133 2.88 -20.34 -1.40
N THR A 134 1.94 -19.92 -0.54
CA THR A 134 0.96 -20.82 0.07
C THR A 134 -0.03 -21.35 -0.99
N ASN A 135 -0.83 -22.35 -0.62
CA ASN A 135 -1.86 -22.88 -1.51
C ASN A 135 -2.85 -21.80 -1.95
N GLU A 136 -3.25 -20.90 -1.02
CA GLU A 136 -4.17 -19.79 -1.30
C GLU A 136 -3.59 -18.84 -2.37
N LEU A 137 -2.31 -18.48 -2.24
CA LEU A 137 -1.63 -17.63 -3.23
C LEU A 137 -1.49 -18.33 -4.58
N CYS A 138 -1.18 -19.62 -4.58
CA CYS A 138 -1.12 -20.41 -5.81
C CYS A 138 -2.48 -20.45 -6.51
N LEU A 139 -3.57 -20.69 -5.78
CA LEU A 139 -4.94 -20.70 -6.32
C LEU A 139 -5.35 -19.32 -6.86
N LEU A 140 -4.98 -18.23 -6.19
CA LEU A 140 -5.24 -16.88 -6.68
C LEU A 140 -4.48 -16.59 -7.98
N LEU A 141 -3.17 -16.92 -8.04
CA LEU A 141 -2.36 -16.74 -9.26
C LEU A 141 -2.89 -17.58 -10.42
N GLN A 142 -3.28 -18.83 -10.14
CA GLN A 142 -3.93 -19.71 -11.12
C GLN A 142 -5.21 -19.06 -11.65
N TRP A 143 -6.08 -18.59 -10.75
CA TRP A 143 -7.33 -17.97 -11.13
C TRP A 143 -7.12 -16.73 -12.02
N PHE A 144 -6.15 -15.86 -11.70
CA PHE A 144 -5.84 -14.71 -12.55
C PHE A 144 -5.39 -15.13 -13.93
N ARG A 145 -4.53 -16.13 -14.03
CA ARG A 145 -4.08 -16.69 -15.32
C ARG A 145 -5.23 -17.21 -16.17
N ASP A 146 -6.17 -17.91 -15.55
CA ASP A 146 -7.25 -18.61 -16.26
C ASP A 146 -8.43 -17.67 -16.58
N ASN A 147 -8.62 -16.59 -15.81
CA ASN A 147 -9.80 -15.74 -15.88
C ASN A 147 -9.53 -14.30 -16.31
N THR A 148 -8.28 -13.89 -16.48
CA THR A 148 -7.93 -12.51 -16.86
C THR A 148 -6.90 -12.49 -17.98
N LEU A 149 -6.83 -11.36 -18.70
CA LEU A 149 -5.77 -11.16 -19.67
C LEU A 149 -4.52 -10.64 -18.95
N LEU A 150 -3.47 -11.44 -18.92
CA LEU A 150 -2.15 -11.05 -18.43
C LEU A 150 -1.27 -10.66 -19.62
N VAL A 151 -0.62 -9.52 -19.52
CA VAL A 151 0.27 -8.97 -20.56
C VAL A 151 1.72 -9.29 -20.19
N SER A 152 2.53 -9.67 -21.16
CA SER A 152 3.94 -10.04 -20.96
C SER A 152 4.12 -11.04 -19.81
N ASP A 153 5.06 -10.76 -18.92
CA ASP A 153 5.39 -11.60 -17.76
C ASP A 153 4.68 -11.20 -16.46
N TYR A 154 3.74 -10.25 -16.51
CA TYR A 154 3.04 -9.81 -15.31
C TYR A 154 2.19 -10.93 -14.69
N LEU A 155 2.23 -11.03 -13.36
CA LEU A 155 1.46 -12.04 -12.61
C LEU A 155 0.01 -11.61 -12.35
N LEU A 156 -0.27 -10.30 -12.38
CA LEU A 156 -1.57 -9.72 -12.02
C LEU A 156 -2.09 -8.78 -13.11
N PRO A 157 -3.42 -8.64 -13.30
CA PRO A 157 -4.04 -7.96 -14.42
C PRO A 157 -4.11 -6.43 -14.26
N PHE A 158 -3.05 -5.79 -13.78
CA PHE A 158 -3.01 -4.34 -13.64
C PHE A 158 -2.57 -3.66 -14.94
N VAL A 159 -1.65 -4.27 -15.66
CA VAL A 159 -1.11 -3.75 -16.92
C VAL A 159 -1.88 -4.36 -18.08
N SER A 160 -2.34 -3.54 -19.04
CA SER A 160 -3.16 -3.98 -20.17
C SER A 160 -2.43 -3.95 -21.52
N LYS A 161 -1.26 -3.33 -21.58
CA LYS A 161 -0.37 -3.23 -22.76
C LYS A 161 1.07 -3.05 -22.29
N ASP A 162 2.03 -3.23 -23.16
CA ASP A 162 3.46 -3.01 -22.87
C ASP A 162 3.79 -1.52 -22.76
N TYR A 163 3.25 -0.89 -21.71
CA TYR A 163 3.57 0.49 -21.38
C TYR A 163 4.91 0.58 -20.65
N VAL A 164 5.64 1.67 -20.90
CA VAL A 164 6.91 1.99 -20.22
C VAL A 164 6.92 3.44 -19.75
N GLY A 165 7.79 3.75 -18.78
CA GLY A 165 8.03 5.11 -18.29
C GLY A 165 6.75 5.80 -17.80
N GLU A 166 6.56 7.05 -18.21
CA GLU A 166 5.44 7.88 -17.78
C GLU A 166 4.07 7.30 -18.20
N LYS A 167 3.99 6.64 -19.35
CA LYS A 167 2.75 5.99 -19.80
C LYS A 167 2.34 4.87 -18.86
N LEU A 168 3.28 4.07 -18.39
CA LEU A 168 3.02 3.03 -17.39
C LEU A 168 2.59 3.63 -16.06
N TYR A 169 3.27 4.67 -15.58
CA TYR A 169 2.91 5.39 -14.36
C TYR A 169 1.47 5.90 -14.40
N ASN A 170 1.10 6.63 -15.46
CA ASN A 170 -0.25 7.19 -15.62
C ASN A 170 -1.31 6.08 -15.74
N HIS A 171 -0.98 4.99 -16.44
CA HIS A 171 -1.85 3.82 -16.55
C HIS A 171 -2.12 3.19 -15.16
N LEU A 172 -1.07 2.93 -14.38
CA LEU A 172 -1.20 2.34 -13.05
C LEU A 172 -1.95 3.25 -12.08
N ARG A 173 -1.77 4.57 -12.18
CA ARG A 173 -2.54 5.55 -11.39
C ARG A 173 -4.05 5.44 -11.69
N SER A 174 -4.42 5.34 -12.96
CA SER A 174 -5.81 5.13 -13.39
C SER A 174 -6.34 3.78 -12.91
N ARG A 175 -5.53 2.71 -12.99
CA ARG A 175 -5.90 1.39 -12.50
C ARG A 175 -6.15 1.35 -11.00
N LEU A 176 -5.33 2.04 -10.20
CA LEU A 176 -5.56 2.17 -8.77
C LEU A 176 -6.91 2.83 -8.45
N GLY A 177 -7.25 3.89 -9.18
CA GLY A 177 -8.56 4.56 -9.04
C GLY A 177 -9.72 3.59 -9.25
N ARG A 178 -9.73 2.86 -10.38
CA ARG A 178 -10.77 1.87 -10.70
C ARG A 178 -10.79 0.71 -9.71
N TYR A 179 -9.63 0.23 -9.29
CA TYR A 179 -9.53 -0.82 -8.28
C TYR A 179 -10.18 -0.39 -6.97
N ASN A 180 -9.86 0.81 -6.47
CA ASN A 180 -10.49 1.34 -5.26
C ASN A 180 -11.99 1.60 -5.41
N GLU A 181 -12.46 1.98 -6.60
CA GLU A 181 -13.89 2.11 -6.91
C GLU A 181 -14.60 0.76 -6.76
N ARG A 182 -14.07 -0.32 -7.36
CA ARG A 182 -14.64 -1.67 -7.23
C ARG A 182 -14.60 -2.19 -5.79
N LEU A 183 -13.53 -1.90 -5.05
CA LEU A 183 -13.46 -2.24 -3.63
C LEU A 183 -14.52 -1.50 -2.81
N ARG A 184 -14.78 -0.22 -3.11
CA ARG A 184 -15.85 0.53 -2.46
C ARG A 184 -17.21 -0.12 -2.72
N GLU A 185 -17.53 -0.44 -3.98
CA GLU A 185 -18.77 -1.14 -4.35
C GLU A 185 -18.93 -2.48 -3.60
N ILE A 186 -17.85 -3.25 -3.46
CA ILE A 186 -17.83 -4.49 -2.67
C ILE A 186 -18.14 -4.20 -1.20
N GLY A 187 -17.51 -3.18 -0.61
CA GLY A 187 -17.76 -2.81 0.78
C GLY A 187 -19.21 -2.38 1.03
N GLU A 188 -19.79 -1.63 0.10
CA GLU A 188 -21.20 -1.21 0.14
C GLU A 188 -22.15 -2.42 0.03
N GLU A 189 -21.92 -3.32 -0.94
CA GLU A 189 -22.75 -4.52 -1.14
C GLU A 189 -22.67 -5.50 0.06
N LEU A 190 -21.49 -5.62 0.68
CA LEU A 190 -21.29 -6.46 1.86
C LEU A 190 -21.64 -5.75 3.18
N CYS A 191 -22.13 -4.50 3.12
CA CYS A 191 -22.48 -3.68 4.27
C CYS A 191 -21.34 -3.48 5.28
N PHE A 192 -20.11 -3.26 4.78
CA PHE A 192 -18.98 -2.94 5.65
C PHE A 192 -19.11 -1.52 6.19
N GLN A 193 -18.87 -1.34 7.49
CA GLN A 193 -18.88 -0.02 8.13
C GLN A 193 -17.75 0.88 7.62
N GLU A 194 -16.61 0.29 7.31
CA GLU A 194 -15.42 1.00 6.86
C GLU A 194 -15.30 0.97 5.34
N LYS A 195 -14.92 2.13 4.77
CA LYS A 195 -14.69 2.23 3.34
C LYS A 195 -13.55 1.32 2.90
N LEU A 196 -13.85 0.33 2.07
CA LEU A 196 -12.85 -0.60 1.55
C LEU A 196 -11.99 0.08 0.48
N THR A 197 -10.69 -0.03 0.64
CA THR A 197 -9.68 0.45 -0.32
C THR A 197 -8.52 -0.54 -0.41
N SER A 198 -7.67 -0.41 -1.43
CA SER A 198 -6.48 -1.25 -1.60
C SER A 198 -5.53 -1.25 -0.40
N TYR A 199 -5.51 -0.17 0.38
CA TYR A 199 -4.63 -0.06 1.55
C TYR A 199 -5.19 -0.74 2.80
N VAL A 200 -6.50 -0.98 2.84
CA VAL A 200 -7.18 -1.68 3.95
C VAL A 200 -6.68 -3.12 4.09
N SER A 201 -6.33 -3.81 2.99
CA SER A 201 -5.74 -5.15 3.04
C SER A 201 -4.48 -5.19 3.91
N ARG A 202 -3.63 -4.18 3.77
CA ARG A 202 -2.40 -4.05 4.55
C ARG A 202 -2.67 -3.77 6.03
N HIS A 203 -3.64 -2.90 6.32
CA HIS A 203 -4.06 -2.62 7.69
C HIS A 203 -4.66 -3.86 8.35
N SER A 204 -5.53 -4.57 7.63
CA SER A 204 -6.16 -5.80 8.14
C SER A 204 -5.13 -6.88 8.43
N MET A 205 -4.16 -7.11 7.53
CA MET A 205 -3.10 -8.08 7.78
C MET A 205 -2.23 -7.71 8.99
N ALA A 206 -1.89 -6.43 9.16
CA ALA A 206 -1.14 -5.98 10.32
C ALA A 206 -1.89 -6.27 11.63
N MET A 207 -3.20 -6.01 11.65
CA MET A 207 -4.05 -6.28 12.81
C MET A 207 -4.21 -7.79 13.06
N THR A 208 -4.36 -8.59 12.01
CA THR A 208 -4.39 -10.06 12.13
C THR A 208 -3.11 -10.60 12.74
N LEU A 209 -1.95 -10.15 12.27
CA LEU A 209 -0.66 -10.56 12.84
C LEU A 209 -0.51 -10.12 14.30
N GLN A 210 -0.90 -8.89 14.62
CA GLN A 210 -0.85 -8.36 15.98
C GLN A 210 -1.76 -9.13 16.93
N SER A 211 -3.01 -9.39 16.53
CA SER A 211 -3.97 -10.15 17.34
C SER A 211 -3.58 -11.62 17.49
N SER A 212 -2.81 -12.17 16.55
CA SER A 212 -2.22 -13.52 16.64
C SER A 212 -0.94 -13.57 17.50
N GLY A 213 -0.55 -12.47 18.15
CA GLY A 213 0.61 -12.42 19.03
C GLY A 213 1.96 -12.38 18.31
N VAL A 214 1.99 -12.08 17.00
CA VAL A 214 3.26 -11.98 16.26
C VAL A 214 4.05 -10.75 16.76
N PRO A 215 5.35 -10.91 17.11
CA PRO A 215 6.17 -9.79 17.54
C PRO A 215 6.23 -8.66 16.53
N ARG A 216 6.21 -7.41 17.01
CA ARG A 216 6.19 -6.21 16.15
C ARG A 216 7.38 -6.13 15.18
N GLU A 217 8.54 -6.63 15.59
CA GLU A 217 9.75 -6.73 14.76
C GLU A 217 9.49 -7.62 13.54
N MET A 218 8.85 -8.77 13.75
CA MET A 218 8.49 -9.68 12.66
C MET A 218 7.43 -9.07 11.75
N ILE A 219 6.40 -8.41 12.32
CA ILE A 219 5.41 -7.67 11.52
C ILE A 219 6.11 -6.62 10.66
N GLY A 220 7.03 -5.85 11.23
CA GLY A 220 7.83 -4.86 10.50
C GLY A 220 8.62 -5.47 9.34
N GLN A 221 9.26 -6.61 9.58
CA GLN A 221 10.05 -7.32 8.56
C GLN A 221 9.19 -7.79 7.38
N VAL A 222 8.09 -8.51 7.65
CA VAL A 222 7.21 -9.05 6.59
C VAL A 222 6.48 -7.94 5.83
N MET A 223 6.19 -6.82 6.48
CA MET A 223 5.60 -5.64 5.84
C MET A 223 6.66 -4.74 5.15
N GLY A 224 7.94 -5.05 5.29
CA GLY A 224 9.03 -4.29 4.68
C GLY A 224 9.20 -2.88 5.26
N HIS A 225 8.99 -2.69 6.56
CA HIS A 225 9.34 -1.46 7.25
C HIS A 225 10.85 -1.36 7.43
N LYS A 226 11.40 -0.13 7.35
CA LYS A 226 12.85 0.09 7.49
C LYS A 226 13.33 -0.05 8.94
N ASP A 227 12.49 0.39 9.87
CA ASP A 227 12.79 0.45 11.29
C ASP A 227 11.55 0.09 12.12
N LEU A 228 11.78 -0.29 13.39
CA LEU A 228 10.74 -0.67 14.32
C LEU A 228 9.85 0.53 14.71
N SER A 229 10.38 1.75 14.72
CA SER A 229 9.61 2.94 15.05
C SER A 229 8.45 3.14 14.08
N THR A 230 8.68 2.88 12.80
CA THR A 230 7.62 2.86 11.77
C THR A 230 6.54 1.84 12.08
N THR A 231 6.93 0.63 12.55
CA THR A 231 5.98 -0.41 12.91
C THR A 231 5.20 -0.05 14.15
N ASN A 232 5.86 0.46 15.19
CA ASN A 232 5.23 0.89 16.43
C ASN A 232 4.21 2.00 16.17
N THR A 233 4.60 3.09 15.54
CA THR A 233 3.69 4.19 15.16
C THR A 233 2.53 3.69 14.30
N TYR A 234 2.79 2.71 13.44
CA TYR A 234 1.77 2.12 12.59
C TYR A 234 0.76 1.31 13.40
N LEU A 235 1.21 0.44 14.31
CA LEU A 235 0.34 -0.43 15.10
C LEU A 235 -0.35 0.32 16.25
N ASP A 236 0.32 1.24 16.92
CA ASP A 236 -0.24 2.02 18.03
C ASP A 236 -1.44 2.88 17.59
N SER A 237 -1.43 3.35 16.33
CA SER A 237 -2.56 4.10 15.76
C SER A 237 -3.84 3.27 15.56
N PHE A 238 -3.81 1.94 15.77
CA PHE A 238 -5.00 1.08 15.82
C PHE A 238 -5.49 0.87 17.26
N GLY A 239 -4.61 0.96 18.26
CA GLY A 239 -4.94 0.70 19.67
C GLY A 239 -5.82 1.75 20.34
N ALA A 240 -5.86 2.97 19.80
CA ALA A 240 -6.69 4.05 20.34
C ALA A 240 -8.20 3.88 20.14
N VAL A 241 -8.64 2.86 19.39
CA VAL A 241 -10.05 2.63 19.03
C VAL A 241 -10.68 1.47 19.82
N SER A 242 -9.90 0.77 20.65
CA SER A 242 -10.38 -0.48 21.29
C SER A 242 -11.04 -0.28 22.67
N TYR A 243 -11.28 0.93 23.13
CA TYR A 243 -11.82 1.21 24.47
C TYR A 243 -12.97 2.24 24.47
N THR A 244 -13.89 2.11 23.49
CA THR A 244 -15.21 2.78 23.65
C THR A 244 -16.32 1.84 23.25
#